data_8af7d5d591e01e35adc5ec1a25e9844a
#
_entry.id   8af7d5d591e01e35adc5ec1a25e9844a
#
_cell.length_a   1.000
_cell.length_b   1.000
_cell.length_c   1.000
_cell.angle_alpha   90.00
_cell.angle_beta   90.00
_cell.angle_gamma   90.00
#
_symmetry.space_group_name_H-M   'P 1'
#
loop_
_entity.id
_entity.type
_entity.pdbx_description
1 polymer ?
#
loop_
_entity_poly.entity_id
_entity_poly.type
_entity_poly.pdbx_seq_one_letter_code
_entity_poly.pdbx_strand_id
1 'polypeptide(L)'
;MELSDKKFAVLIDADNISHRKIKDILDEIANYGTPTIKRIYGDFTDPKFAAWKSVLLENSITPIQQYAYTTGKNATDSALIIDAMDILHKESVNGFCIVSSDSDYTRLASRIRESGREVLGFGEKKTPKPFIKSLSLIHI
;
A
#
# COMPACT_ATOMS: atom_id res chain seq x y z
N MET A 1 -18.81 -12.76 -14.87
CA MET A 1 -17.93 -12.48 -15.16
C MET A 1 -17.14 -12.26 -14.25
N GLU A 2 -16.23 -12.48 -14.28
CA GLU A 2 -15.59 -12.40 -13.32
C GLU A 2 -14.57 -11.60 -13.32
N LEU A 3 -14.70 -10.51 -12.99
CA LEU A 3 -13.77 -9.62 -12.84
C LEU A 3 -12.75 -10.04 -11.97
N SER A 4 -13.02 -10.90 -11.14
CA SER A 4 -12.25 -10.89 -10.02
C SER A 4 -11.40 -12.05 -9.82
N ASP A 5 -10.89 -12.62 -10.86
CA ASP A 5 -9.90 -13.65 -10.73
C ASP A 5 -8.54 -13.04 -10.42
N LYS A 6 -8.40 -11.73 -10.58
CA LYS A 6 -7.14 -11.07 -10.26
C LYS A 6 -6.91 -10.97 -8.78
N LYS A 7 -5.69 -11.23 -8.35
CA LYS A 7 -5.29 -11.14 -6.95
C LYS A 7 -4.34 -9.97 -6.76
N PHE A 8 -4.60 -9.17 -5.75
CA PHE A 8 -3.78 -8.01 -5.46
C PHE A 8 -3.13 -8.08 -4.08
N ALA A 9 -1.90 -7.61 -4.01
CA ALA A 9 -1.25 -7.36 -2.73
C ALA A 9 -1.45 -5.89 -2.40
N VAL A 10 -2.07 -5.59 -1.27
CA VAL A 10 -2.36 -4.22 -0.84
C VAL A 10 -1.38 -3.84 0.25
N LEU A 11 -0.55 -2.84 -0.05
CA LEU A 11 0.52 -2.40 0.83
C LEU A 11 0.26 -0.95 1.23
N ILE A 12 0.06 -0.73 2.52
CA ILE A 12 -0.41 0.54 3.05
C ILE A 12 0.68 1.23 3.87
N ASP A 13 0.96 2.48 3.54
CA ASP A 13 1.93 3.29 4.25
C ASP A 13 1.17 4.11 5.31
N ALA A 14 1.25 3.68 6.55
CA ALA A 14 0.48 4.29 7.65
C ALA A 14 0.83 5.75 7.89
N ASP A 15 2.05 6.17 7.55
CA ASP A 15 2.46 7.55 7.78
C ASP A 15 1.82 8.52 6.79
N ASN A 16 1.40 8.04 5.65
CA ASN A 16 0.96 8.90 4.57
C ASN A 16 -0.46 8.65 4.09
N ILE A 17 -1.30 8.11 4.96
CA ILE A 17 -2.71 7.91 4.64
C ILE A 17 -3.54 7.95 5.93
N SER A 18 -4.75 8.48 5.86
CA SER A 18 -5.63 8.50 7.03
C SER A 18 -6.35 7.17 7.20
N HIS A 19 -6.44 6.70 8.44
CA HIS A 19 -7.16 5.46 8.73
C HIS A 19 -8.63 5.54 8.31
N ARG A 20 -9.18 6.75 8.23
CA ARG A 20 -10.58 6.93 7.87
C ARG A 20 -10.87 6.58 6.41
N LYS A 21 -9.84 6.48 5.59
CA LYS A 21 -10.01 6.23 4.16
C LYS A 21 -9.89 4.76 3.80
N ILE A 22 -9.48 3.92 4.72
CA ILE A 22 -9.13 2.53 4.41
C ILE A 22 -10.32 1.73 3.87
N LYS A 23 -11.48 1.86 4.50
CA LYS A 23 -12.62 1.10 4.05
C LYS A 23 -12.99 1.45 2.61
N ASP A 24 -12.97 2.73 2.28
CA ASP A 24 -13.31 3.17 0.93
C ASP A 24 -12.27 2.69 -0.07
N ILE A 25 -10.99 2.67 0.33
CA ILE A 25 -9.93 2.18 -0.53
C ILE A 25 -10.12 0.69 -0.81
N LEU A 26 -10.39 -0.09 0.20
CA LEU A 26 -10.60 -1.53 0.03
C LEU A 26 -11.84 -1.81 -0.82
N ASP A 27 -12.89 -1.02 -0.64
CA ASP A 27 -14.10 -1.16 -1.45
C ASP A 27 -13.78 -0.86 -2.93
N GLU A 28 -12.94 0.14 -3.17
CA GLU A 28 -12.55 0.47 -4.52
C GLU A 28 -11.67 -0.63 -5.14
N ILE A 29 -10.75 -1.18 -4.39
CA ILE A 29 -9.89 -2.26 -4.85
C ILE A 29 -10.74 -3.46 -5.29
N ALA A 30 -11.84 -3.72 -4.60
CA ALA A 30 -12.71 -4.83 -4.93
C ALA A 30 -13.28 -4.73 -6.35
N ASN A 31 -13.29 -3.55 -6.94
CA ASN A 31 -13.71 -3.37 -8.32
C ASN A 31 -12.67 -3.87 -9.33
N TYR A 32 -11.43 -4.09 -8.88
CA TYR A 32 -10.34 -4.51 -9.74
C TYR A 32 -9.96 -5.97 -9.52
N GLY A 33 -10.21 -6.48 -8.34
CA GLY A 33 -9.85 -7.87 -8.01
C GLY A 33 -9.97 -8.14 -6.53
N THR A 34 -9.34 -9.22 -6.09
CA THR A 34 -9.42 -9.64 -4.69
C THR A 34 -8.13 -9.32 -3.96
N PRO A 35 -8.20 -8.58 -2.84
CA PRO A 35 -7.00 -8.31 -2.05
C PRO A 35 -6.65 -9.52 -1.21
N THR A 36 -5.73 -10.33 -1.68
CA THR A 36 -5.34 -11.56 -0.98
C THR A 36 -4.25 -11.31 0.05
N ILE A 37 -3.49 -10.22 -0.09
CA ILE A 37 -2.49 -9.82 0.89
C ILE A 37 -2.81 -8.38 1.28
N LYS A 38 -2.97 -8.12 2.58
CA LYS A 38 -3.25 -6.77 3.08
C LYS A 38 -2.31 -6.50 4.22
N ARG A 39 -1.36 -5.61 4.03
CA ARG A 39 -0.34 -5.29 5.04
C ARG A 39 -0.20 -3.78 5.19
N ILE A 40 0.05 -3.35 6.41
CA ILE A 40 0.27 -1.94 6.70
C ILE A 40 1.59 -1.78 7.44
N TYR A 41 2.33 -0.72 7.11
CA TYR A 41 3.68 -0.50 7.59
C TYR A 41 3.76 0.78 8.39
N GLY A 42 4.29 0.72 9.58
CA GLY A 42 4.45 1.88 10.44
C GLY A 42 4.95 1.51 11.82
N ASP A 43 5.18 2.53 12.63
CA ASP A 43 5.57 2.33 14.02
C ASP A 43 4.31 2.42 14.89
N PHE A 44 3.72 1.27 15.15
CA PHE A 44 2.44 1.21 15.89
C PHE A 44 2.61 1.37 17.40
N THR A 45 3.84 1.60 17.87
CA THR A 45 4.06 2.00 19.26
C THR A 45 3.84 3.51 19.43
N ASP A 46 3.79 4.27 18.33
CA ASP A 46 3.54 5.69 18.37
C ASP A 46 2.05 5.93 18.64
N PRO A 47 1.70 6.71 19.67
CA PRO A 47 0.29 6.94 20.02
C PRO A 47 -0.56 7.52 18.89
N LYS A 48 0.05 8.20 17.91
CA LYS A 48 -0.71 8.75 16.80
C LYS A 48 -1.40 7.69 15.96
N PHE A 49 -0.97 6.43 16.06
CA PHE A 49 -1.58 5.34 15.32
C PHE A 49 -2.62 4.56 16.12
N ALA A 50 -3.00 5.05 17.31
CA ALA A 50 -3.96 4.32 18.15
C ALA A 50 -5.29 4.06 17.43
N ALA A 51 -5.73 5.00 16.60
CA ALA A 51 -6.99 4.86 15.89
C ALA A 51 -6.96 3.77 14.82
N TRP A 52 -5.78 3.33 14.40
CA TRP A 52 -5.67 2.28 13.40
C TRP A 52 -6.08 0.90 13.91
N LYS A 53 -6.02 0.69 15.21
CA LYS A 53 -6.23 -0.64 15.77
C LYS A 53 -7.55 -1.29 15.35
N SER A 54 -8.66 -0.57 15.49
CA SER A 54 -9.97 -1.12 15.11
C SER A 54 -10.07 -1.32 13.60
N VAL A 55 -9.47 -0.41 12.83
CA VAL A 55 -9.49 -0.50 11.37
C VAL A 55 -8.77 -1.76 10.90
N LEU A 56 -7.63 -2.08 11.52
CA LEU A 56 -6.87 -3.26 11.16
C LEU A 56 -7.67 -4.53 11.45
N LEU A 57 -8.33 -4.57 12.60
CA LEU A 57 -9.12 -5.74 12.97
C LEU A 57 -10.33 -5.91 12.06
N GLU A 58 -11.05 -4.83 11.81
CA GLU A 58 -12.25 -4.88 10.99
C GLU A 58 -11.98 -5.29 9.55
N ASN A 59 -10.81 -4.98 9.04
CA ASN A 59 -10.50 -5.20 7.64
C ASN A 59 -9.46 -6.29 7.40
N SER A 60 -9.09 -7.01 8.46
CA SER A 60 -8.12 -8.11 8.37
C SER A 60 -6.79 -7.69 7.75
N ILE A 61 -6.28 -6.55 8.19
CA ILE A 61 -5.01 -6.01 7.70
C ILE A 61 -3.90 -6.41 8.68
N THR A 62 -2.82 -6.94 8.16
CA THR A 62 -1.69 -7.37 8.99
C THR A 62 -0.72 -6.21 9.20
N PRO A 63 -0.50 -5.78 10.44
CA PRO A 63 0.46 -4.72 10.69
C PRO A 63 1.88 -5.26 10.68
N ILE A 64 2.77 -4.52 10.02
CA ILE A 64 4.19 -4.81 10.02
C ILE A 64 4.87 -3.69 10.79
N GLN A 65 5.38 -4.02 11.95
CA GLN A 65 6.00 -3.04 12.82
C GLN A 65 7.36 -2.61 12.28
N GLN A 66 7.58 -1.32 12.22
CA GLN A 66 8.86 -0.77 11.82
C GLN A 66 9.22 0.32 12.82
N TYR A 67 10.17 0.05 13.69
CA TYR A 67 10.57 1.03 14.69
C TYR A 67 11.37 2.16 14.04
N ALA A 68 11.08 3.38 14.48
CA ALA A 68 11.79 4.54 13.98
C ALA A 68 13.08 4.73 14.77
N TYR A 69 14.09 3.97 14.45
CA TYR A 69 15.36 4.04 15.17
C TYR A 69 16.13 5.33 14.92
N THR A 70 15.84 5.99 13.82
CA THR A 70 16.51 7.24 13.50
C THR A 70 15.44 8.30 13.26
N THR A 71 15.85 9.55 13.24
CA THR A 71 14.94 10.61 12.91
C THR A 71 14.65 10.62 11.41
N GLY A 72 15.28 9.73 10.67
CA GLY A 72 15.05 9.62 9.26
C GLY A 72 13.65 9.09 9.01
N LYS A 73 13.05 9.51 7.91
CA LYS A 73 11.70 9.18 7.64
C LYS A 73 11.50 7.96 6.80
N ASN A 74 12.61 7.31 6.43
CA ASN A 74 12.54 6.26 5.43
C ASN A 74 12.40 4.85 5.98
N ALA A 75 12.32 4.69 7.29
CA ALA A 75 12.24 3.36 7.89
C ALA A 75 11.01 2.59 7.42
N THR A 76 9.84 3.23 7.44
CA THR A 76 8.59 2.61 7.01
C THR A 76 8.61 2.34 5.51
N ASP A 77 9.15 3.29 4.73
CA ASP A 77 9.23 3.15 3.29
C ASP A 77 10.08 1.92 2.93
N SER A 78 11.20 1.73 3.63
CA SER A 78 12.10 0.61 3.36
C SER A 78 11.42 -0.73 3.63
N ALA A 79 10.66 -0.82 4.71
CA ALA A 79 9.96 -2.06 5.05
C ALA A 79 8.94 -2.42 3.96
N LEU A 80 8.19 -1.43 3.49
CA LEU A 80 7.19 -1.66 2.45
C LEU A 80 7.88 -2.11 1.15
N ILE A 81 8.97 -1.46 0.79
CA ILE A 81 9.69 -1.78 -0.45
C ILE A 81 10.26 -3.20 -0.39
N ILE A 82 10.88 -3.58 0.71
CA ILE A 82 11.44 -4.90 0.87
C ILE A 82 10.35 -5.96 0.75
N ASP A 83 9.24 -5.74 1.44
CA ASP A 83 8.14 -6.68 1.44
C ASP A 83 7.51 -6.79 0.04
N ALA A 84 7.38 -5.65 -0.64
CA ALA A 84 6.86 -5.66 -2.01
C ALA A 84 7.73 -6.50 -2.94
N MET A 85 9.04 -6.38 -2.82
CA MET A 85 9.94 -7.15 -3.65
C MET A 85 9.89 -8.64 -3.31
N ASP A 86 9.74 -8.98 -2.03
CA ASP A 86 9.57 -10.36 -1.63
C ASP A 86 8.28 -10.95 -2.21
N ILE A 87 7.20 -10.21 -2.15
CA ILE A 87 5.92 -10.66 -2.71
C ILE A 87 6.04 -10.83 -4.22
N LEU A 88 6.72 -9.87 -4.88
CA LEU A 88 6.88 -9.93 -6.33
C LEU A 88 7.57 -11.22 -6.77
N HIS A 89 8.53 -11.68 -6.00
CA HIS A 89 9.30 -12.86 -6.36
C HIS A 89 8.75 -14.20 -5.84
N LYS A 90 7.91 -14.14 -4.82
CA LYS A 90 7.47 -15.38 -4.17
C LYS A 90 5.99 -15.69 -4.31
N GLU A 91 5.17 -14.67 -4.49
CA GLU A 91 3.72 -14.86 -4.47
C GLU A 91 3.07 -14.73 -5.84
N SER A 92 1.94 -15.39 -5.98
CA SER A 92 1.21 -15.35 -7.24
C SER A 92 0.16 -14.27 -7.23
N VAL A 93 0.58 -13.02 -7.29
CA VAL A 93 -0.39 -11.93 -7.38
C VAL A 93 -0.34 -11.32 -8.78
N ASN A 94 -1.46 -10.82 -9.23
CA ASN A 94 -1.57 -10.19 -10.54
C ASN A 94 -1.20 -8.72 -10.48
N GLY A 95 -1.31 -8.11 -9.31
CA GLY A 95 -1.02 -6.70 -9.16
C GLY A 95 -0.79 -6.29 -7.73
N PHE A 96 -0.39 -5.03 -7.60
CA PHE A 96 -0.11 -4.42 -6.31
C PHE A 96 -0.91 -3.14 -6.17
N CYS A 97 -1.41 -2.88 -4.97
CA CYS A 97 -2.03 -1.60 -4.65
C CYS A 97 -1.13 -0.92 -3.64
N ILE A 98 -0.58 0.23 -4.01
CA ILE A 98 0.27 1.01 -3.11
C ILE A 98 -0.58 2.15 -2.57
N VAL A 99 -0.81 2.15 -1.26
CA VAL A 99 -1.69 3.12 -0.61
C VAL A 99 -0.82 4.13 0.11
N SER A 100 -0.43 5.18 -0.59
CA SER A 100 0.43 6.24 -0.07
C SER A 100 0.49 7.38 -1.06
N SER A 101 0.73 8.57 -0.58
CA SER A 101 0.95 9.74 -1.42
C SER A 101 2.44 10.10 -1.54
N ASP A 102 3.32 9.23 -1.04
CA ASP A 102 4.74 9.52 -1.00
C ASP A 102 5.42 9.16 -2.32
N SER A 103 6.09 10.13 -2.93
CA SER A 103 6.78 9.92 -4.21
C SER A 103 7.97 8.99 -4.10
N ASP A 104 8.42 8.66 -2.88
CA ASP A 104 9.52 7.72 -2.70
C ASP A 104 9.19 6.34 -3.25
N TYR A 105 7.91 6.05 -3.50
CA TYR A 105 7.50 4.77 -4.07
C TYR A 105 7.47 4.76 -5.60
N THR A 106 7.88 5.85 -6.24
CA THR A 106 7.88 5.95 -7.71
C THR A 106 8.68 4.83 -8.37
N ARG A 107 9.90 4.59 -7.87
CA ARG A 107 10.76 3.56 -8.46
C ARG A 107 10.21 2.17 -8.22
N LEU A 108 9.60 1.95 -7.07
CA LEU A 108 8.98 0.67 -6.77
C LEU A 108 7.84 0.38 -7.74
N ALA A 109 6.97 1.37 -7.96
CA ALA A 109 5.86 1.21 -8.90
C ALA A 109 6.36 0.88 -10.30
N SER A 110 7.39 1.59 -10.75
CA SER A 110 7.97 1.34 -12.06
C SER A 110 8.55 -0.06 -12.17
N ARG A 111 9.26 -0.51 -11.12
CA ARG A 111 9.88 -1.83 -11.11
C ARG A 111 8.83 -2.94 -11.17
N ILE A 112 7.72 -2.77 -10.45
CA ILE A 112 6.64 -3.74 -10.47
C ILE A 112 6.01 -3.81 -11.86
N ARG A 113 5.80 -2.66 -12.49
CA ARG A 113 5.22 -2.62 -13.83
C ARG A 113 6.14 -3.28 -14.86
N GLU A 114 7.46 -3.13 -14.70
CA GLU A 114 8.41 -3.79 -15.59
C GLU A 114 8.29 -5.32 -15.53
N SER A 115 7.84 -5.85 -14.40
CA SER A 115 7.66 -7.29 -14.26
C SER A 115 6.37 -7.79 -14.91
N GLY A 116 5.59 -6.89 -15.49
CA GLY A 116 4.33 -7.24 -16.13
C GLY A 116 3.13 -7.25 -15.21
N ARG A 117 3.30 -6.86 -13.96
CA ARG A 117 2.17 -6.80 -13.03
C ARG A 117 1.56 -5.42 -13.01
N GLU A 118 0.30 -5.39 -12.66
CA GLU A 118 -0.47 -4.16 -12.58
C GLU A 118 -0.15 -3.42 -11.29
N VAL A 119 -0.14 -2.09 -11.32
CA VAL A 119 0.05 -1.30 -10.10
C VAL A 119 -1.04 -0.25 -10.03
N LEU A 120 -1.80 -0.27 -8.94
CA LEU A 120 -2.80 0.73 -8.65
C LEU A 120 -2.30 1.56 -7.47
N GLY A 121 -2.42 2.87 -7.56
CA GLY A 121 -2.02 3.75 -6.48
C GLY A 121 -3.21 4.46 -5.89
N PHE A 122 -3.22 4.59 -4.58
CA PHE A 122 -4.27 5.30 -3.88
C PHE A 122 -3.62 6.40 -3.05
N GLY A 123 -3.82 7.64 -3.44
CA GLY A 123 -3.23 8.77 -2.76
C GLY A 123 -4.16 9.96 -2.71
N GLU A 124 -3.81 10.93 -1.91
CA GLU A 124 -4.58 12.15 -1.81
C GLU A 124 -4.28 13.05 -2.99
N LYS A 125 -5.11 14.07 -3.20
CA LYS A 125 -4.96 14.96 -4.34
C LYS A 125 -3.61 15.65 -4.39
N LYS A 126 -2.95 15.80 -3.27
CA LYS A 126 -1.63 16.43 -3.19
C LYS A 126 -0.49 15.50 -3.62
N THR A 127 -0.79 14.31 -4.09
CA THR A 127 0.24 13.34 -4.47
C THR A 127 1.13 13.92 -5.57
N PRO A 128 2.46 13.82 -5.42
CA PRO A 128 3.39 14.40 -6.39
C PRO A 128 3.26 13.77 -7.78
N LYS A 129 3.45 14.59 -8.81
CA LYS A 129 3.31 14.15 -10.20
C LYS A 129 4.20 12.97 -10.58
N PRO A 130 5.46 12.87 -10.14
CA PRO A 130 6.27 11.73 -10.52
C PRO A 130 5.66 10.40 -10.09
N PHE A 131 5.03 10.38 -8.91
CA PHE A 131 4.39 9.18 -8.43
C PHE A 131 3.13 8.87 -9.25
N ILE A 132 2.35 9.89 -9.58
CA ILE A 132 1.15 9.73 -10.38
C ILE A 132 1.48 9.08 -11.71
N LYS A 133 2.58 9.48 -12.33
CA LYS A 133 2.95 8.96 -13.64
C LYS A 133 3.44 7.51 -13.62
N SER A 134 3.87 7.01 -12.48
CA SER A 134 4.43 5.67 -12.38
C SER A 134 3.38 4.57 -12.17
N LEU A 135 2.13 4.96 -11.95
CA LEU A 135 1.07 3.99 -11.65
C LEU A 135 -0.29 4.55 -12.09
N SER A 136 -1.32 3.71 -12.01
CA SER A 136 -2.69 4.15 -12.22
C SER A 136 -3.20 4.67 -10.89
N LEU A 137 -3.22 5.99 -10.75
CA LEU A 137 -3.56 6.61 -9.47
C LEU A 137 -5.05 6.82 -9.29
N ILE A 138 -5.56 6.45 -8.14
CA ILE A 138 -6.93 6.72 -7.73
C ILE A 138 -6.88 7.70 -6.56
N HIS A 139 -7.52 8.84 -6.73
CA HIS A 139 -7.55 9.84 -5.65
C HIS A 139 -8.65 9.52 -4.64
N ILE A 140 -8.34 9.75 -3.39
CA ILE A 140 -9.25 9.45 -2.30
C ILE A 140 -9.47 10.67 -1.41
#